data_4237ecac45259c849ec24a03e1aa65b4
#
_entry.id   4237ecac45259c849ec24a03e1aa65b4
#
_cell.length_a   1.000
_cell.length_b   1.000
_cell.length_c   1.000
_cell.angle_alpha   90.00
_cell.angle_beta   90.00
_cell.angle_gamma   90.00
#
_symmetry.space_group_name_H-M   'P 1'
#
loop_
_entity.id
_entity.type
_entity.pdbx_description
1 polymer ?
#
loop_
_entity_poly.entity_id
_entity_poly.type
_entity_poly.pdbx_seq_one_letter_code
_entity_poly.pdbx_strand_id
1 'polypeptide(L)'
;LPISKYLQPDYVGIDRLVGASFSFLIEHPERKPILFDLGVRKDWHDFPSYERWQSMKWEIVVDRDVATILKENNVDVDGGAIESIIWSHHHWDHLGNASLFPHSTEVVVGPGFKAAHLPGYPTNPDSLILESDLKGRKLREAEFSADGEGFKIGRFRAMDYFGDGSFYLLDTPGHSVGHICGLARTSTSPDSFVFMGGDGQ
;
A
#
# COMPACT_ATOMS: atom_id res chain seq x y z
N LEU A 1 -1.09 6.47 19.12
CA LEU A 1 -2.45 5.92 19.07
C LEU A 1 -2.94 5.56 20.48
N PRO A 2 -4.16 5.97 20.91
CA PRO A 2 -4.74 5.56 22.21
C PRO A 2 -4.96 4.05 22.23
N ILE A 3 -4.35 3.35 23.20
CA ILE A 3 -4.36 1.88 23.25
C ILE A 3 -5.77 1.29 23.42
N SER A 4 -6.63 1.94 24.21
CA SER A 4 -8.00 1.47 24.48
C SER A 4 -8.91 1.32 23.26
N LYS A 5 -8.50 1.91 22.11
CA LYS A 5 -9.22 1.75 20.83
C LYS A 5 -8.83 0.50 20.06
N TYR A 6 -7.70 -0.12 20.39
CA TYR A 6 -7.10 -1.19 19.58
C TYR A 6 -6.90 -2.49 20.35
N LEU A 7 -6.75 -2.43 21.67
CA LEU A 7 -6.50 -3.62 22.48
C LEU A 7 -7.49 -3.71 23.64
N GLN A 8 -7.97 -4.92 23.91
CA GLN A 8 -8.78 -5.27 25.07
C GLN A 8 -8.26 -6.58 25.66
N PRO A 9 -8.18 -6.72 26.98
CA PRO A 9 -8.48 -5.70 28.00
C PRO A 9 -7.47 -4.57 28.04
N ASP A 10 -7.79 -3.46 28.74
CA ASP A 10 -6.86 -2.35 28.92
C ASP A 10 -5.59 -2.82 29.65
N TYR A 11 -4.45 -2.41 29.12
CA TYR A 11 -3.15 -2.72 29.73
C TYR A 11 -2.77 -1.63 30.73
N VAL A 12 -2.54 -2.01 31.97
CA VAL A 12 -2.17 -1.07 33.04
C VAL A 12 -0.78 -0.48 32.74
N GLY A 13 -0.70 0.84 32.72
CA GLY A 13 0.57 1.57 32.53
C GLY A 13 0.98 1.78 31.07
N ILE A 14 0.13 1.40 30.11
CA ILE A 14 0.35 1.69 28.69
C ILE A 14 -0.87 2.43 28.16
N ASP A 15 -0.72 3.73 27.91
CA ASP A 15 -1.83 4.57 27.45
C ASP A 15 -1.85 4.71 25.91
N ARG A 16 -0.72 4.49 25.25
CA ARG A 16 -0.55 4.72 23.82
C ARG A 16 0.29 3.63 23.14
N LEU A 17 -0.07 3.33 21.90
CA LEU A 17 0.75 2.51 20.99
C LEU A 17 1.56 3.44 20.08
N VAL A 18 2.80 3.07 19.83
CA VAL A 18 3.61 3.63 18.74
C VAL A 18 3.59 2.60 17.60
N GLY A 19 3.07 3.01 16.46
CA GLY A 19 3.05 2.19 15.24
C GLY A 19 3.90 2.87 14.17
N ALA A 20 4.49 2.07 13.28
CA ALA A 20 5.14 2.54 12.07
C ALA A 20 4.34 2.08 10.86
N SER A 21 4.18 2.98 9.88
CA SER A 21 3.69 2.62 8.55
C SER A 21 4.88 2.24 7.69
N PHE A 22 4.83 1.07 7.06
CA PHE A 22 5.92 0.52 6.26
C PHE A 22 5.63 0.69 4.77
N SER A 23 6.70 0.96 4.00
CA SER A 23 6.72 0.90 2.55
C SER A 23 7.88 0.02 2.13
N PHE A 24 7.70 -0.76 1.07
CA PHE A 24 8.73 -1.69 0.61
C PHE A 24 9.12 -1.37 -0.83
N LEU A 25 10.43 -1.22 -1.06
CA LEU A 25 11.01 -1.20 -2.40
C LEU A 25 11.35 -2.65 -2.77
N ILE A 26 10.75 -3.13 -3.85
CA ILE A 26 11.02 -4.47 -4.40
C ILE A 26 11.88 -4.28 -5.64
N GLU A 27 13.13 -4.71 -5.55
CA GLU A 27 14.09 -4.69 -6.65
C GLU A 27 14.17 -6.07 -7.30
N HIS A 28 14.18 -6.08 -8.62
CA HIS A 28 14.30 -7.29 -9.42
C HIS A 28 15.47 -7.15 -10.39
N PRO A 29 16.31 -8.19 -10.60
CA PRO A 29 17.51 -8.07 -11.44
C PRO A 29 17.24 -7.64 -12.89
N GLU A 30 16.08 -8.02 -13.45
CA GLU A 30 15.74 -7.83 -14.85
C GLU A 30 14.53 -6.90 -15.10
N ARG A 31 13.92 -6.38 -14.02
CA ARG A 31 12.73 -5.53 -14.10
C ARG A 31 12.96 -4.22 -13.37
N LYS A 32 12.16 -3.21 -13.72
CA LYS A 32 12.16 -1.98 -12.94
C LYS A 32 11.64 -2.25 -11.53
N PRO A 33 12.18 -1.54 -10.52
CA PRO A 33 11.67 -1.60 -9.16
C PRO A 33 10.20 -1.24 -9.05
N ILE A 34 9.54 -1.84 -8.09
CA ILE A 34 8.15 -1.53 -7.71
C ILE A 34 8.08 -1.18 -6.23
N LEU A 35 7.01 -0.49 -5.84
CA LEU A 35 6.75 -0.16 -4.43
C LEU A 35 5.51 -0.90 -3.94
N PHE A 36 5.56 -1.40 -2.73
CA PHE A 36 4.41 -1.91 -2.01
C PHE A 36 4.13 -0.99 -0.83
N ASP A 37 2.98 -0.31 -0.88
CA ASP A 37 2.54 0.81 -0.05
C ASP A 37 3.49 2.03 -0.07
N LEU A 38 2.97 3.18 0.32
CA LEU A 38 3.72 4.43 0.41
C LEU A 38 3.67 5.06 1.81
N GLY A 39 3.06 4.36 2.77
CA GLY A 39 2.91 4.87 4.13
C GLY A 39 1.97 6.07 4.21
N VAL A 40 2.24 6.94 5.18
CA VAL A 40 1.51 8.19 5.37
C VAL A 40 2.14 9.28 4.51
N ARG A 41 1.32 10.06 3.83
CA ARG A 41 1.80 11.23 3.07
C ARG A 41 2.25 12.37 3.99
N LYS A 42 3.27 13.11 3.58
CA LYS A 42 3.81 14.22 4.38
C LYS A 42 2.83 15.39 4.53
N ASP A 43 2.06 15.64 3.48
CA ASP A 43 1.02 16.68 3.43
C ASP A 43 -0.34 16.21 3.98
N TRP A 44 -0.33 15.25 4.91
CA TRP A 44 -1.55 14.68 5.50
C TRP A 44 -2.43 15.73 6.22
N HIS A 45 -1.85 16.88 6.63
CA HIS A 45 -2.59 18.00 7.22
C HIS A 45 -3.54 18.68 6.24
N ASP A 46 -3.22 18.62 4.95
CA ASP A 46 -4.02 19.21 3.86
C ASP A 46 -5.08 18.23 3.35
N PHE A 47 -5.13 17.02 3.94
CA PHE A 47 -6.05 15.99 3.52
C PHE A 47 -7.49 16.31 3.92
N PRO A 48 -8.49 16.04 3.08
CA PRO A 48 -9.90 16.37 3.36
C PRO A 48 -10.43 15.82 4.69
N SER A 49 -9.89 14.70 5.14
CA SER A 49 -10.26 14.03 6.39
C SER A 49 -9.43 14.45 7.61
N TYR A 50 -8.58 15.49 7.48
CA TYR A 50 -7.66 15.91 8.55
C TYR A 50 -8.36 16.18 9.88
N GLU A 51 -9.49 16.94 9.87
CA GLU A 51 -10.26 17.25 11.06
C GLU A 51 -10.78 16.00 11.78
N ARG A 52 -11.18 14.99 11.00
CA ARG A 52 -11.60 13.69 11.53
C ARG A 52 -10.44 12.97 12.21
N TRP A 53 -9.24 13.01 11.64
CA TRP A 53 -8.06 12.38 12.24
C TRP A 53 -7.58 13.10 13.49
N GLN A 54 -7.65 14.43 13.53
CA GLN A 54 -7.39 15.20 14.74
C GLN A 54 -8.27 14.75 15.90
N SER A 55 -9.56 14.50 15.65
CA SER A 55 -10.49 14.03 16.67
C SER A 55 -10.11 12.67 17.27
N MET A 56 -9.31 11.88 16.57
CA MET A 56 -8.81 10.58 17.04
C MET A 56 -7.60 10.71 17.98
N LYS A 57 -7.05 11.91 18.16
CA LYS A 57 -5.88 12.18 18.99
C LYS A 57 -4.65 11.37 18.60
N TRP A 58 -4.50 11.10 17.30
CA TRP A 58 -3.29 10.48 16.78
C TRP A 58 -2.18 11.53 16.72
N GLU A 59 -0.99 11.14 17.09
CA GLU A 59 0.23 11.90 16.86
C GLU A 59 0.90 11.29 15.62
N ILE A 60 0.72 11.94 14.48
CA ILE A 60 1.29 11.48 13.20
C ILE A 60 2.55 12.30 12.96
N VAL A 61 3.66 11.61 12.73
CA VAL A 61 4.96 12.23 12.39
C VAL A 61 5.43 11.65 11.07
N VAL A 62 5.57 12.50 10.07
CA VAL A 62 6.08 12.15 8.74
C VAL A 62 7.10 13.20 8.32
N ASP A 63 8.36 12.85 8.35
CA ASP A 63 9.43 13.78 7.97
C ASP A 63 9.62 13.86 6.45
N ARG A 64 9.46 12.74 5.76
CA ARG A 64 9.71 12.59 4.32
C ARG A 64 8.72 11.62 3.69
N ASP A 65 8.25 11.95 2.47
CA ASP A 65 7.54 10.98 1.62
C ASP A 65 8.51 9.93 1.06
N VAL A 66 7.98 8.79 0.67
CA VAL A 66 8.76 7.71 0.03
C VAL A 66 9.50 8.20 -1.21
N ALA A 67 8.88 9.04 -2.04
CA ALA A 67 9.53 9.63 -3.21
C ALA A 67 10.79 10.44 -2.83
N THR A 68 10.73 11.22 -1.75
CA THR A 68 11.88 11.97 -1.23
C THR A 68 12.98 11.03 -0.74
N ILE A 69 12.62 10.00 0.04
CA ILE A 69 13.58 9.01 0.53
C ILE A 69 14.30 8.32 -0.63
N LEU A 70 13.58 7.92 -1.67
CA LEU A 70 14.16 7.28 -2.85
C LEU A 70 15.12 8.20 -3.59
N LYS A 71 14.74 9.48 -3.82
CA LYS A 71 15.62 10.48 -4.45
C LYS A 71 16.90 10.73 -3.66
N GLU A 72 16.81 10.83 -2.33
CA GLU A 72 17.97 10.97 -1.44
C GLU A 72 18.91 9.75 -1.50
N ASN A 73 18.40 8.59 -1.90
CA ASN A 73 19.17 7.36 -2.12
C ASN A 73 19.48 7.10 -3.61
N ASN A 74 19.50 8.16 -4.44
CA ASN A 74 19.90 8.14 -5.84
C ASN A 74 18.99 7.30 -6.75
N VAL A 75 17.73 7.09 -6.39
CA VAL A 75 16.73 6.50 -7.29
C VAL A 75 16.12 7.62 -8.13
N ASP A 76 16.20 7.49 -9.45
CA ASP A 76 15.66 8.47 -10.41
C ASP A 76 14.13 8.39 -10.51
N VAL A 77 13.46 8.82 -9.44
CA VAL A 77 11.99 8.81 -9.37
C VAL A 77 11.37 9.62 -10.51
N ASP A 78 11.90 10.83 -10.76
CA ASP A 78 11.36 11.74 -11.78
C ASP A 78 11.56 11.22 -13.21
N GLY A 79 12.65 10.49 -13.45
CA GLY A 79 12.92 9.79 -14.71
C GLY A 79 12.14 8.49 -14.87
N GLY A 80 11.30 8.11 -13.91
CA GLY A 80 10.46 6.92 -14.00
C GLY A 80 11.17 5.60 -13.72
N ALA A 81 12.11 5.61 -12.77
CA ALA A 81 12.77 4.40 -12.31
C ALA A 81 11.78 3.41 -11.69
N ILE A 82 10.70 3.90 -11.05
CA ILE A 82 9.68 3.06 -10.43
C ILE A 82 8.60 2.70 -11.45
N GLU A 83 8.39 1.40 -11.67
CA GLU A 83 7.39 0.90 -12.64
C GLU A 83 5.98 1.03 -12.10
N SER A 84 5.76 0.60 -10.87
CA SER A 84 4.44 0.60 -10.25
C SER A 84 4.48 0.81 -8.75
N ILE A 85 3.37 1.31 -8.24
CA ILE A 85 3.04 1.39 -6.83
C ILE A 85 1.88 0.42 -6.60
N ILE A 86 2.05 -0.51 -5.69
CA ILE A 86 0.99 -1.43 -5.26
C ILE A 86 0.43 -0.89 -3.95
N TRP A 87 -0.85 -0.53 -3.95
CA TRP A 87 -1.55 -0.22 -2.71
C TRP A 87 -2.17 -1.49 -2.15
N SER A 88 -1.75 -1.87 -0.93
CA SER A 88 -2.35 -3.03 -0.25
C SER A 88 -3.84 -2.84 -0.05
N HIS A 89 -4.27 -1.63 0.28
CA HIS A 89 -5.68 -1.24 0.43
C HIS A 89 -5.84 0.29 0.45
N HIS A 90 -7.05 0.79 0.74
CA HIS A 90 -7.43 2.20 0.57
C HIS A 90 -7.18 3.10 1.79
N HIS A 91 -6.64 2.61 2.90
CA HIS A 91 -6.44 3.44 4.08
C HIS A 91 -5.27 4.43 3.90
N TRP A 92 -5.42 5.57 4.52
CA TRP A 92 -4.57 6.76 4.38
C TRP A 92 -3.09 6.53 4.74
N ASP A 93 -2.81 5.58 5.62
CA ASP A 93 -1.48 5.21 6.08
C ASP A 93 -0.77 4.19 5.19
N HIS A 94 -1.38 3.82 4.06
CA HIS A 94 -0.83 2.96 3.02
C HIS A 94 -0.71 3.65 1.65
N LEU A 95 -1.54 4.66 1.39
CA LEU A 95 -1.63 5.31 0.07
C LEU A 95 -0.46 6.25 -0.21
N GLY A 96 0.06 6.93 0.81
CA GLY A 96 1.08 7.97 0.70
C GLY A 96 0.72 9.06 -0.32
N ASN A 97 1.72 9.54 -1.04
CA ASN A 97 1.53 10.55 -2.08
C ASN A 97 2.03 10.04 -3.45
N ALA A 98 1.15 9.39 -4.19
CA ALA A 98 1.47 8.86 -5.50
C ALA A 98 1.69 9.97 -6.56
N SER A 99 1.17 11.19 -6.34
CA SER A 99 1.35 12.31 -7.26
C SER A 99 2.82 12.78 -7.38
N LEU A 100 3.68 12.39 -6.44
CA LEU A 100 5.12 12.67 -6.48
C LEU A 100 5.90 11.78 -7.46
N PHE A 101 5.24 10.79 -8.06
CA PHE A 101 5.80 9.93 -9.09
C PHE A 101 5.27 10.33 -10.47
N PRO A 102 6.04 10.11 -11.55
CA PRO A 102 5.57 10.46 -12.90
C PRO A 102 4.34 9.63 -13.29
N HIS A 103 3.55 10.12 -14.24
CA HIS A 103 2.34 9.43 -14.70
C HIS A 103 2.62 8.07 -15.36
N SER A 104 3.86 7.80 -15.75
CA SER A 104 4.30 6.49 -16.24
C SER A 104 4.34 5.40 -15.17
N THR A 105 4.43 5.79 -13.88
CA THR A 105 4.33 4.86 -12.76
C THR A 105 2.87 4.48 -12.56
N GLU A 106 2.49 3.23 -12.83
CA GLU A 106 1.11 2.77 -12.62
C GLU A 106 0.79 2.57 -11.14
N VAL A 107 -0.51 2.61 -10.81
CA VAL A 107 -1.01 2.16 -9.50
C VAL A 107 -1.71 0.82 -9.68
N VAL A 108 -1.34 -0.15 -8.84
CA VAL A 108 -1.93 -1.50 -8.80
C VAL A 108 -2.68 -1.66 -7.49
N VAL A 109 -3.88 -2.19 -7.56
CA VAL A 109 -4.79 -2.39 -6.41
C VAL A 109 -5.44 -3.77 -6.48
N GLY A 110 -6.04 -4.23 -5.41
CA GLY A 110 -6.74 -5.51 -5.40
C GLY A 110 -8.12 -5.47 -6.06
N PRO A 111 -8.73 -6.65 -6.24
CA PRO A 111 -10.02 -6.79 -6.94
C PRO A 111 -11.16 -6.02 -6.26
N GLY A 112 -11.98 -5.35 -7.06
CA GLY A 112 -13.13 -4.59 -6.59
C GLY A 112 -12.81 -3.21 -6.00
N PHE A 113 -11.52 -2.85 -5.91
CA PHE A 113 -11.09 -1.55 -5.38
C PHE A 113 -11.75 -0.38 -6.12
N LYS A 114 -11.75 -0.39 -7.45
CA LYS A 114 -12.33 0.70 -8.25
C LYS A 114 -13.81 0.89 -7.96
N ALA A 115 -14.55 -0.20 -7.89
CA ALA A 115 -16.00 -0.14 -7.65
C ALA A 115 -16.33 0.35 -6.23
N ALA A 116 -15.48 0.01 -5.24
CA ALA A 116 -15.73 0.34 -3.84
C ALA A 116 -15.25 1.75 -3.44
N HIS A 117 -14.17 2.25 -4.05
CA HIS A 117 -13.47 3.44 -3.54
C HIS A 117 -13.40 4.61 -4.53
N LEU A 118 -13.89 4.44 -5.77
CA LEU A 118 -13.96 5.52 -6.74
C LEU A 118 -15.42 5.96 -6.98
N PRO A 119 -15.65 7.25 -7.33
CA PRO A 119 -14.67 8.30 -7.54
C PRO A 119 -13.99 8.75 -6.25
N GLY A 120 -12.78 9.32 -6.42
CA GLY A 120 -12.02 9.91 -5.32
C GLY A 120 -12.48 11.32 -4.94
N TYR A 121 -11.75 11.93 -4.01
CA TYR A 121 -11.91 13.33 -3.68
C TYR A 121 -11.30 14.20 -4.81
N PRO A 122 -11.93 15.29 -5.26
CA PRO A 122 -13.07 15.97 -4.64
C PRO A 122 -14.46 15.50 -5.09
N THR A 123 -14.56 14.60 -6.08
CA THR A 123 -15.86 14.15 -6.59
C THR A 123 -16.67 13.44 -5.50
N ASN A 124 -16.02 12.62 -4.70
CA ASN A 124 -16.57 12.07 -3.46
C ASN A 124 -15.90 12.74 -2.25
N PRO A 125 -16.59 13.63 -1.51
CA PRO A 125 -15.99 14.35 -0.38
C PRO A 125 -15.52 13.45 0.78
N ASP A 126 -16.08 12.25 0.90
CA ASP A 126 -15.75 11.30 1.96
C ASP A 126 -14.63 10.31 1.57
N SER A 127 -14.15 10.38 0.32
CA SER A 127 -13.12 9.48 -0.17
C SER A 127 -11.75 9.76 0.46
N LEU A 128 -11.03 8.68 0.80
CA LEU A 128 -9.63 8.74 1.19
C LEU A 128 -8.68 8.73 -0.03
N ILE A 129 -9.20 8.45 -1.22
CA ILE A 129 -8.44 8.47 -2.46
C ILE A 129 -8.48 9.87 -3.04
N LEU A 130 -7.34 10.46 -3.36
CA LEU A 130 -7.29 11.70 -4.09
C LEU A 130 -7.26 11.43 -5.59
N GLU A 131 -8.14 12.08 -6.35
CA GLU A 131 -8.13 12.00 -7.81
C GLU A 131 -6.80 12.53 -8.41
N SER A 132 -6.15 13.48 -7.72
CA SER A 132 -4.84 13.98 -8.10
C SER A 132 -3.77 12.88 -8.11
N ASP A 133 -3.85 11.91 -7.19
CA ASP A 133 -2.90 10.81 -7.11
C ASP A 133 -3.05 9.82 -8.28
N LEU A 134 -4.25 9.78 -8.88
CA LEU A 134 -4.56 8.89 -9.99
C LEU A 134 -4.57 9.60 -11.36
N LYS A 135 -4.53 10.93 -11.37
CA LYS A 135 -4.66 11.73 -12.59
C LYS A 135 -3.58 11.38 -13.61
N GLY A 136 -4.02 11.01 -14.81
CA GLY A 136 -3.13 10.75 -15.94
C GLY A 136 -2.32 9.47 -15.85
N ARG A 137 -2.48 8.67 -14.80
CA ARG A 137 -1.79 7.39 -14.64
C ARG A 137 -2.73 6.20 -14.81
N LYS A 138 -2.16 5.07 -15.17
CA LYS A 138 -2.90 3.81 -15.23
C LYS A 138 -3.19 3.31 -13.81
N LEU A 139 -4.45 3.02 -13.54
CA LEU A 139 -4.90 2.28 -12.35
C LEU A 139 -5.33 0.89 -12.79
N ARG A 140 -4.68 -0.15 -12.30
CA ARG A 140 -4.95 -1.56 -12.63
C ARG A 140 -5.38 -2.33 -11.40
N GLU A 141 -6.44 -3.10 -11.51
CA GLU A 141 -6.76 -4.12 -10.52
C GLU A 141 -5.94 -5.39 -10.81
N ALA A 142 -5.38 -5.99 -9.77
CA ALA A 142 -4.70 -7.27 -9.87
C ALA A 142 -5.71 -8.37 -10.22
N GLU A 143 -5.35 -9.20 -11.19
CA GLU A 143 -6.21 -10.28 -11.68
C GLU A 143 -5.80 -11.60 -11.03
N PHE A 144 -6.71 -12.18 -10.27
CA PHE A 144 -6.56 -13.52 -9.71
C PHE A 144 -7.49 -14.48 -10.43
N SER A 145 -7.03 -15.69 -10.69
CA SER A 145 -7.86 -16.70 -11.39
C SER A 145 -9.20 -16.90 -10.69
N ALA A 146 -10.29 -16.87 -11.46
CA ALA A 146 -11.66 -16.82 -10.94
C ALA A 146 -12.12 -18.12 -10.26
N ASP A 147 -11.67 -19.28 -10.70
CA ASP A 147 -12.44 -20.52 -10.54
C ASP A 147 -11.83 -21.53 -9.56
N GLY A 148 -11.25 -21.11 -8.46
CA GLY A 148 -10.77 -22.05 -7.43
C GLY A 148 -9.64 -23.01 -7.83
N GLU A 149 -9.40 -23.20 -9.12
CA GLU A 149 -8.32 -23.99 -9.72
C GLU A 149 -7.06 -23.16 -10.03
N GLY A 150 -7.12 -21.83 -9.80
CA GLY A 150 -5.99 -20.92 -10.00
C GLY A 150 -4.85 -21.14 -9.01
N PHE A 151 -3.72 -20.50 -9.31
CA PHE A 151 -2.54 -20.52 -8.44
C PHE A 151 -2.89 -19.99 -7.04
N LYS A 152 -2.46 -20.73 -6.01
CA LYS A 152 -2.69 -20.42 -4.61
C LYS A 152 -1.41 -20.55 -3.81
N ILE A 153 -1.29 -19.69 -2.78
CA ILE A 153 -0.29 -19.82 -1.73
C ILE A 153 -1.06 -20.00 -0.41
N GLY A 154 -0.93 -21.17 0.19
CA GLY A 154 -1.80 -21.56 1.31
C GLY A 154 -3.27 -21.59 0.88
N ARG A 155 -4.12 -20.85 1.59
CA ARG A 155 -5.56 -20.72 1.27
C ARG A 155 -5.91 -19.54 0.36
N PHE A 156 -4.95 -18.66 0.07
CA PHE A 156 -5.18 -17.43 -0.67
C PHE A 156 -4.98 -17.62 -2.18
N ARG A 157 -5.83 -17.02 -2.98
CA ARG A 157 -5.57 -16.87 -4.41
C ARG A 157 -4.31 -16.03 -4.56
N ALA A 158 -3.43 -16.41 -5.46
CA ALA A 158 -2.16 -15.75 -5.67
C ALA A 158 -1.92 -15.43 -7.14
N MET A 159 -1.14 -14.40 -7.38
CA MET A 159 -0.66 -14.01 -8.69
C MET A 159 0.86 -13.87 -8.61
N ASP A 160 1.58 -14.57 -9.48
CA ASP A 160 3.01 -14.34 -9.69
C ASP A 160 3.17 -13.04 -10.48
N TYR A 161 3.61 -11.98 -9.80
CA TYR A 161 3.61 -10.63 -10.35
C TYR A 161 4.57 -10.47 -11.53
N PHE A 162 5.76 -11.04 -11.42
CA PHE A 162 6.79 -10.99 -12.46
C PHE A 162 6.76 -12.22 -13.39
N GLY A 163 6.10 -13.30 -12.98
CA GLY A 163 5.99 -14.55 -13.74
C GLY A 163 7.20 -15.47 -13.58
N ASP A 164 8.04 -15.27 -12.58
CA ASP A 164 9.27 -16.03 -12.33
C ASP A 164 9.40 -16.56 -10.89
N GLY A 165 8.36 -16.38 -10.10
CA GLY A 165 8.32 -16.83 -8.72
C GLY A 165 9.10 -15.98 -7.72
N SER A 166 9.47 -14.76 -8.10
CA SER A 166 10.22 -13.86 -7.21
C SER A 166 9.32 -12.98 -6.34
N PHE A 167 8.13 -12.61 -6.84
CA PHE A 167 7.18 -11.77 -6.11
C PHE A 167 5.73 -12.16 -6.40
N TYR A 168 4.96 -12.34 -5.35
CA TYR A 168 3.55 -12.71 -5.44
C TYR A 168 2.65 -11.68 -4.80
N LEU A 169 1.48 -11.45 -5.40
CA LEU A 169 0.35 -10.80 -4.74
C LEU A 169 -0.63 -11.88 -4.27
N LEU A 170 -1.17 -11.69 -3.08
CA LEU A 170 -2.16 -12.57 -2.46
C LEU A 170 -3.47 -11.81 -2.32
N ASP A 171 -4.56 -12.40 -2.77
CA ASP A 171 -5.90 -11.86 -2.57
C ASP A 171 -6.37 -12.16 -1.16
N THR A 172 -6.41 -11.14 -0.32
CA THR A 172 -6.69 -11.24 1.12
C THR A 172 -7.84 -10.32 1.53
N PRO A 173 -9.04 -10.50 0.97
CA PRO A 173 -10.19 -9.68 1.34
C PRO A 173 -10.57 -9.93 2.80
N GLY A 174 -11.09 -8.89 3.48
CA GLY A 174 -11.55 -8.96 4.87
C GLY A 174 -11.48 -7.59 5.52
N HIS A 175 -10.28 -7.08 5.73
CA HIS A 175 -10.04 -5.76 6.30
C HIS A 175 -10.67 -4.64 5.45
N SER A 176 -10.51 -4.71 4.13
CA SER A 176 -11.20 -3.84 3.17
C SER A 176 -11.45 -4.54 1.84
N VAL A 177 -12.35 -3.97 1.02
CA VAL A 177 -12.53 -4.41 -0.37
C VAL A 177 -11.25 -4.11 -1.15
N GLY A 178 -10.75 -5.10 -1.87
CA GLY A 178 -9.51 -4.96 -2.64
C GLY A 178 -8.23 -5.00 -1.79
N HIS A 179 -8.29 -5.52 -0.56
CA HIS A 179 -7.08 -5.74 0.22
C HIS A 179 -6.26 -6.88 -0.35
N ILE A 180 -4.94 -6.63 -0.53
CA ILE A 180 -3.97 -7.59 -1.02
C ILE A 180 -2.71 -7.56 -0.15
N CYS A 181 -2.05 -8.71 -0.02
CA CYS A 181 -0.73 -8.84 0.59
C CYS A 181 0.33 -9.07 -0.47
N GLY A 182 1.58 -8.75 -0.16
CA GLY A 182 2.75 -9.06 -0.97
C GLY A 182 3.61 -10.17 -0.33
N LEU A 183 4.26 -10.99 -1.17
CA LEU A 183 5.21 -12.00 -0.74
C LEU A 183 6.41 -12.00 -1.68
N ALA A 184 7.53 -11.47 -1.21
CA ALA A 184 8.78 -11.39 -1.98
C ALA A 184 9.75 -12.50 -1.57
N ARG A 185 10.25 -13.27 -2.56
CA ARG A 185 11.31 -14.26 -2.33
C ARG A 185 12.66 -13.54 -2.30
N THR A 186 13.35 -13.64 -1.17
CA THR A 186 14.63 -12.95 -0.93
C THR A 186 15.85 -13.82 -1.11
N SER A 187 15.68 -15.15 -1.09
CA SER A 187 16.74 -16.10 -1.41
C SER A 187 16.17 -17.42 -1.94
N THR A 188 17.02 -18.21 -2.62
CA THR A 188 16.65 -19.49 -3.22
C THR A 188 17.36 -20.68 -2.58
N SER A 189 18.29 -20.46 -1.63
CA SER A 189 19.02 -21.55 -0.99
C SER A 189 19.45 -21.19 0.44
N PRO A 190 18.63 -21.49 1.45
CA PRO A 190 17.24 -21.96 1.37
C PRO A 190 16.28 -20.87 0.86
N ASP A 191 15.12 -21.29 0.40
CA ASP A 191 14.06 -20.33 0.06
C ASP A 191 13.68 -19.50 1.29
N SER A 192 13.71 -18.18 1.13
CA SER A 192 13.28 -17.23 2.16
C SER A 192 12.37 -16.18 1.57
N PHE A 193 11.41 -15.73 2.35
CA PHE A 193 10.39 -14.80 1.91
C PHE A 193 10.18 -13.67 2.92
N VAL A 194 9.90 -12.49 2.41
CA VAL A 194 9.35 -11.37 3.19
C VAL A 194 7.87 -11.26 2.87
N PHE A 195 7.05 -11.33 3.91
CA PHE A 195 5.60 -11.15 3.82
C PHE A 195 5.25 -9.69 4.16
N MET A 196 4.55 -9.03 3.25
CA MET A 196 4.04 -7.67 3.38
C MET A 196 2.53 -7.75 3.56
N GLY A 197 2.08 -7.69 4.81
CA GLY A 197 0.70 -8.01 5.18
C GLY A 197 -0.31 -6.89 4.93
N GLY A 198 0.14 -5.65 4.69
CA GLY A 198 -0.77 -4.52 4.84
C GLY A 198 -1.43 -4.59 6.22
N ASP A 199 -2.75 -4.49 6.28
CA ASP A 199 -3.57 -4.68 7.48
C ASP A 199 -4.30 -6.04 7.47
N GLY A 200 -3.70 -7.06 6.83
CA GLY A 200 -4.22 -8.43 6.81
C GLY A 200 -4.27 -9.05 8.20
N GLN A 201 -5.42 -9.63 8.59
CA GLN A 201 -5.64 -10.36 9.84
C GLN A 201 -5.68 -11.86 9.61
#